data_d96c07f69acd18ddf98549bde542e3c6
#
_entry.id   d96c07f69acd18ddf98549bde542e3c6
#
_cell.length_a   1.000
_cell.length_b   1.000
_cell.length_c   1.000
_cell.angle_alpha   90.00
_cell.angle_beta   90.00
_cell.angle_gamma   90.00
#
_symmetry.space_group_name_H-M   'P 1'
#
loop_
_entity.id
_entity.type
_entity.pdbx_description
1 polymer ?
#
loop_
_entity_poly.entity_id
_entity_poly.type
_entity_poly.pdbx_seq_one_letter_code
_entity_poly.pdbx_strand_id
1 'polypeptide(L)'
;MVERQRLEDFANQDILVCGTHHADVAERVFEQHRQAGVLRRDQTFQVTPTQAELVKYTKNTFYAMKVTFANQLYDICEGLGEDWYKIREIITAEQAQPIGPSHLDPIFGLNRGFGGKCLPKDSLALGVLAEQLGVKYEWMDAMQNDNNRLRTILTGKPSDVVTNDD
;
A
#
# COMPACT_ATOMS: atom_id res chain seq x y z
N MET A 1 -11.68 -0.60 9.90
CA MET A 1 -12.67 -0.79 10.97
C MET A 1 -11.98 -1.53 12.09
N VAL A 2 -11.73 -0.87 13.21
CA VAL A 2 -11.15 -1.48 14.41
C VAL A 2 -12.31 -2.07 15.21
N GLU A 3 -12.15 -3.28 15.73
CA GLU A 3 -13.26 -4.05 16.33
C GLU A 3 -13.99 -3.31 17.49
N ARG A 4 -13.33 -2.38 18.15
CA ARG A 4 -13.86 -1.59 19.26
C ARG A 4 -14.67 -0.34 18.85
N GLN A 5 -14.65 0.06 17.58
CA GLN A 5 -15.29 1.29 17.07
C GLN A 5 -16.31 1.03 15.96
N ARG A 6 -16.82 -0.19 15.84
CA ARG A 6 -17.68 -0.61 14.72
C ARG A 6 -18.91 0.27 14.49
N LEU A 7 -19.57 0.67 15.56
CA LEU A 7 -20.79 1.52 15.46
C LEU A 7 -20.43 2.94 15.04
N GLU A 8 -19.33 3.47 15.57
CA GLU A 8 -18.86 4.81 15.26
C GLU A 8 -18.31 4.87 13.83
N ASP A 9 -17.55 3.87 13.41
CA ASP A 9 -17.06 3.71 12.03
C ASP A 9 -18.22 3.56 11.04
N PHE A 10 -19.26 2.81 11.41
CA PHE A 10 -20.46 2.67 10.59
C PHE A 10 -21.25 4.00 10.47
N ALA A 11 -21.38 4.75 11.56
CA ALA A 11 -22.08 6.01 11.59
C ALA A 11 -21.33 7.15 10.90
N ASN A 12 -20.05 6.99 10.58
CA ASN A 12 -19.17 8.02 10.01
C ASN A 12 -18.40 7.51 8.78
N GLN A 13 -19.07 6.82 7.87
CA GLN A 13 -18.43 6.29 6.67
C GLN A 13 -18.08 7.42 5.68
N ASP A 14 -16.86 7.43 5.17
CA ASP A 14 -16.45 8.32 4.07
C ASP A 14 -16.78 7.73 2.69
N ILE A 15 -16.81 6.39 2.58
CA ILE A 15 -16.97 5.66 1.33
C ILE A 15 -17.94 4.49 1.56
N LEU A 16 -18.88 4.30 0.65
CA LEU A 16 -19.74 3.11 0.61
C LEU A 16 -19.52 2.34 -0.69
N VAL A 17 -19.18 1.06 -0.58
CA VAL A 17 -19.01 0.17 -1.73
C VAL A 17 -20.11 -0.88 -1.72
N CYS A 18 -20.86 -0.97 -2.81
CA CYS A 18 -21.91 -1.98 -3.01
C CYS A 18 -21.52 -2.94 -4.13
N GLY A 19 -21.31 -4.22 -3.75
CA GLY A 19 -20.96 -5.30 -4.68
C GLY A 19 -22.20 -5.93 -5.30
N THR A 20 -22.65 -5.43 -6.45
CA THR A 20 -23.81 -5.95 -7.16
C THR A 20 -23.72 -5.69 -8.67
N HIS A 21 -24.35 -6.58 -9.47
CA HIS A 21 -24.55 -6.38 -10.90
C HIS A 21 -25.80 -5.54 -11.24
N HIS A 22 -26.61 -5.18 -10.23
CA HIS A 22 -27.89 -4.50 -10.40
C HIS A 22 -27.78 -3.06 -9.89
N ALA A 23 -27.84 -2.10 -10.82
CA ALA A 23 -27.70 -0.68 -10.49
C ALA A 23 -28.83 -0.16 -9.57
N ASP A 24 -30.05 -0.64 -9.76
CA ASP A 24 -31.21 -0.28 -8.94
C ASP A 24 -31.06 -0.77 -7.49
N VAL A 25 -30.40 -1.91 -7.27
CA VAL A 25 -30.10 -2.42 -5.94
C VAL A 25 -29.02 -1.56 -5.26
N ALA A 26 -27.96 -1.23 -6.00
CA ALA A 26 -26.92 -0.35 -5.48
C ALA A 26 -27.49 1.01 -5.06
N GLU A 27 -28.27 1.63 -5.92
CA GLU A 27 -28.85 2.97 -5.61
C GLU A 27 -29.78 2.94 -4.40
N ARG A 28 -30.60 1.91 -4.24
CA ARG A 28 -31.42 1.74 -3.03
C ARG A 28 -30.57 1.65 -1.75
N VAL A 29 -29.46 0.92 -1.81
CA VAL A 29 -28.53 0.80 -0.67
C VAL A 29 -27.89 2.14 -0.37
N PHE A 30 -27.43 2.87 -1.39
CA PHE A 30 -26.83 4.19 -1.23
C PHE A 30 -27.83 5.19 -0.64
N GLU A 31 -29.04 5.22 -1.17
CA GLU A 31 -30.09 6.13 -0.69
C GLU A 31 -30.47 5.84 0.78
N GLN A 32 -30.59 4.59 1.18
CA GLN A 32 -30.81 4.23 2.58
C GLN A 32 -29.71 4.76 3.51
N HIS A 33 -28.44 4.68 3.08
CA HIS A 33 -27.32 5.20 3.88
C HIS A 33 -27.30 6.73 3.92
N ARG A 34 -27.65 7.41 2.81
CA ARG A 34 -27.83 8.88 2.79
C ARG A 34 -28.93 9.31 3.74
N GLN A 35 -30.10 8.68 3.67
CA GLN A 35 -31.26 8.99 4.53
C GLN A 35 -30.96 8.71 6.01
N ALA A 36 -30.19 7.68 6.31
CA ALA A 36 -29.73 7.38 7.67
C ALA A 36 -28.66 8.34 8.19
N GLY A 37 -28.07 9.20 7.31
CA GLY A 37 -27.04 10.15 7.69
C GLY A 37 -25.70 9.51 8.09
N VAL A 38 -25.42 8.26 7.63
CA VAL A 38 -24.21 7.53 8.01
C VAL A 38 -23.06 7.70 7.01
N LEU A 39 -23.27 8.45 5.92
CA LEU A 39 -22.23 8.82 4.96
C LEU A 39 -21.75 10.24 5.24
N ARG A 40 -20.54 10.37 5.72
CA ARG A 40 -19.90 11.67 5.99
C ARG A 40 -19.50 12.39 4.70
N ARG A 41 -19.11 11.62 3.67
CA ARG A 41 -18.89 12.07 2.31
C ARG A 41 -19.74 11.20 1.39
N ASP A 42 -20.44 11.81 0.44
CA ASP A 42 -21.27 11.06 -0.51
C ASP A 42 -20.41 10.43 -1.62
N GLN A 43 -19.49 9.55 -1.20
CA GLN A 43 -18.65 8.73 -2.10
C GLN A 43 -19.19 7.31 -2.14
N THR A 44 -19.93 6.98 -3.19
CA THR A 44 -20.54 5.66 -3.39
C THR A 44 -19.98 4.99 -4.63
N PHE A 45 -19.73 3.69 -4.54
CA PHE A 45 -19.17 2.89 -5.62
C PHE A 45 -20.00 1.63 -5.83
N GLN A 46 -20.63 1.50 -7.01
CA GLN A 46 -21.15 0.21 -7.46
C GLN A 46 -20.02 -0.54 -8.14
N VAL A 47 -19.79 -1.78 -7.70
CA VAL A 47 -18.79 -2.69 -8.26
C VAL A 47 -19.35 -4.10 -8.36
N THR A 48 -18.66 -5.02 -9.01
CA THR A 48 -19.05 -6.43 -8.97
C THR A 48 -18.84 -7.00 -7.55
N PRO A 49 -19.56 -8.06 -7.14
CA PRO A 49 -19.32 -8.72 -5.85
C PRO A 49 -17.85 -9.11 -5.65
N THR A 50 -17.20 -9.64 -6.68
CA THR A 50 -15.77 -9.99 -6.65
C THR A 50 -14.89 -8.78 -6.40
N GLN A 51 -15.17 -7.65 -7.05
CA GLN A 51 -14.40 -6.42 -6.84
C GLN A 51 -14.58 -5.89 -5.42
N ALA A 52 -15.79 -5.95 -4.84
CA ALA A 52 -16.05 -5.53 -3.46
C ALA A 52 -15.19 -6.34 -2.46
N GLU A 53 -15.13 -7.66 -2.63
CA GLU A 53 -14.26 -8.51 -1.82
C GLU A 53 -12.78 -8.19 -2.02
N LEU A 54 -12.35 -7.99 -3.26
CA LEU A 54 -10.96 -7.63 -3.57
C LEU A 54 -10.56 -6.29 -2.95
N VAL A 55 -11.44 -5.29 -2.91
CA VAL A 55 -11.17 -4.02 -2.22
C VAL A 55 -10.82 -4.25 -0.75
N LYS A 56 -11.60 -5.07 -0.05
CA LYS A 56 -11.36 -5.42 1.35
C LYS A 56 -10.02 -6.16 1.54
N TYR A 57 -9.78 -7.22 0.77
CA TYR A 57 -8.55 -8.00 0.89
C TYR A 57 -7.31 -7.17 0.53
N THR A 58 -7.38 -6.36 -0.53
CA THR A 58 -6.28 -5.47 -0.93
C THR A 58 -5.90 -4.52 0.21
N LYS A 59 -6.88 -3.83 0.81
CA LYS A 59 -6.61 -2.91 1.93
C LYS A 59 -5.99 -3.63 3.12
N ASN A 60 -6.54 -4.77 3.52
CA ASN A 60 -6.03 -5.52 4.68
C ASN A 60 -4.63 -6.07 4.43
N THR A 61 -4.36 -6.60 3.24
CA THR A 61 -3.02 -7.09 2.86
C THR A 61 -2.00 -5.95 2.84
N PHE A 62 -2.39 -4.80 2.29
CA PHE A 62 -1.52 -3.63 2.30
C PHE A 62 -1.20 -3.14 3.72
N TYR A 63 -2.18 -3.14 4.63
CA TYR A 63 -1.91 -2.81 6.03
C TYR A 63 -1.02 -3.84 6.72
N ALA A 64 -1.18 -5.13 6.42
CA ALA A 64 -0.30 -6.17 6.92
C ALA A 64 1.15 -5.95 6.44
N MET A 65 1.34 -5.61 5.15
CA MET A 65 2.66 -5.23 4.61
C MET A 65 3.25 -4.01 5.34
N LYS A 66 2.44 -2.96 5.58
CA LYS A 66 2.90 -1.79 6.35
C LYS A 66 3.36 -2.14 7.77
N VAL A 67 2.65 -3.05 8.44
CA VAL A 67 3.03 -3.50 9.79
C VAL A 67 4.37 -4.26 9.73
N THR A 68 4.54 -5.17 8.79
CA THR A 68 5.78 -5.91 8.61
C THR A 68 6.94 -4.98 8.29
N PHE A 69 6.76 -4.06 7.35
CA PHE A 69 7.74 -3.03 7.00
C PHE A 69 8.14 -2.18 8.22
N ALA A 70 7.15 -1.69 8.99
CA ALA A 70 7.41 -0.87 10.18
C ALA A 70 8.21 -1.62 11.26
N ASN A 71 7.93 -2.93 11.46
CA ASN A 71 8.70 -3.74 12.40
C ASN A 71 10.16 -3.90 11.96
N GLN A 72 10.40 -4.12 10.69
CA GLN A 72 11.77 -4.26 10.18
C GLN A 72 12.54 -2.95 10.24
N LEU A 73 11.90 -1.81 9.95
CA LEU A 73 12.50 -0.48 10.14
C LEU A 73 12.77 -0.18 11.61
N TYR A 74 11.90 -0.62 12.52
CA TYR A 74 12.13 -0.55 13.95
C TYR A 74 13.43 -1.30 14.34
N ASP A 75 13.58 -2.54 13.88
CA ASP A 75 14.77 -3.36 14.16
C ASP A 75 16.05 -2.73 13.60
N ILE A 76 16.00 -2.12 12.41
CA ILE A 76 17.13 -1.36 11.84
C ILE A 76 17.48 -0.14 12.71
N CYS A 77 16.47 0.62 13.14
CA CYS A 77 16.68 1.77 14.02
C CYS A 77 17.32 1.36 15.35
N GLU A 78 16.84 0.29 15.97
CA GLU A 78 17.46 -0.27 17.19
C GLU A 78 18.94 -0.64 16.94
N GLY A 79 19.26 -1.27 15.81
CA GLY A 79 20.63 -1.61 15.44
C GLY A 79 21.54 -0.40 15.22
N LEU A 80 20.99 0.73 14.84
CA LEU A 80 21.70 2.00 14.64
C LEU A 80 21.71 2.89 15.88
N GLY A 81 20.94 2.56 16.94
CA GLY A 81 20.73 3.43 18.10
C GLY A 81 19.84 4.62 17.81
N GLU A 82 18.93 4.52 16.82
CA GLU A 82 18.04 5.59 16.38
C GLU A 82 16.59 5.37 16.84
N ASP A 83 15.83 6.46 16.95
CA ASP A 83 14.44 6.43 17.40
C ASP A 83 13.48 6.30 16.21
N TRP A 84 12.92 5.10 16.01
CA TRP A 84 11.90 4.84 15.00
C TRP A 84 10.67 5.75 15.11
N TYR A 85 10.24 6.11 16.30
CA TYR A 85 9.02 6.91 16.47
C TYR A 85 9.18 8.34 15.96
N LYS A 86 10.38 8.92 16.04
CA LYS A 86 10.69 10.20 15.41
C LYS A 86 10.69 10.11 13.87
N ILE A 87 11.27 9.03 13.33
CA ILE A 87 11.27 8.78 11.89
C ILE A 87 9.82 8.60 11.41
N ARG A 88 9.02 7.79 12.13
CA ARG A 88 7.61 7.57 11.82
C ARG A 88 6.82 8.87 11.81
N GLU A 89 7.01 9.75 12.80
CA GLU A 89 6.32 11.03 12.86
C GLU A 89 6.59 11.86 11.60
N ILE A 90 7.83 11.92 11.14
CA ILE A 90 8.21 12.68 9.94
C ILE A 90 7.57 12.09 8.68
N ILE A 91 7.66 10.79 8.46
CA ILE A 91 7.15 10.15 7.23
C ILE A 91 5.61 10.06 7.17
N THR A 92 4.94 10.30 8.30
CA THR A 92 3.47 10.33 8.37
C THR A 92 2.90 11.74 8.51
N ALA A 93 3.73 12.77 8.53
CA ALA A 93 3.27 14.15 8.59
C ALA A 93 2.43 14.49 7.33
N GLU A 94 1.37 15.28 7.48
CA GLU A 94 0.46 15.63 6.37
C GLU A 94 1.17 16.25 5.18
N GLN A 95 2.26 16.99 5.43
CA GLN A 95 3.09 17.62 4.40
C GLN A 95 4.02 16.63 3.68
N ALA A 96 4.19 15.42 4.19
CA ALA A 96 5.07 14.39 3.65
C ALA A 96 4.40 13.53 2.56
N GLN A 97 3.59 14.09 1.69
CA GLN A 97 2.88 13.37 0.60
C GLN A 97 2.47 11.94 1.01
N PRO A 98 1.35 11.76 1.70
CA PRO A 98 0.89 10.44 2.11
C PRO A 98 0.77 9.54 0.88
N ILE A 99 0.92 8.23 1.05
CA ILE A 99 0.79 7.26 -0.04
C ILE A 99 -0.53 7.48 -0.78
N GLY A 100 -0.42 8.17 -1.91
CA GLY A 100 -1.53 8.48 -2.81
C GLY A 100 -1.72 7.39 -3.87
N PRO A 101 -2.48 7.66 -4.95
CA PRO A 101 -2.66 6.72 -6.05
C PRO A 101 -1.39 6.48 -6.88
N SER A 102 -0.40 7.38 -6.80
CA SER A 102 0.92 7.15 -7.41
C SER A 102 1.54 5.87 -6.84
N HIS A 103 2.26 5.12 -7.67
CA HIS A 103 2.87 3.83 -7.30
C HIS A 103 1.86 2.70 -6.96
N LEU A 104 0.58 2.87 -7.26
CA LEU A 104 -0.43 1.81 -7.22
C LEU A 104 -0.84 1.33 -8.61
N ASP A 105 -0.34 1.97 -9.66
CA ASP A 105 -0.51 1.48 -11.03
C ASP A 105 0.44 0.28 -11.23
N PRO A 106 -0.08 -0.88 -11.67
CA PRO A 106 0.75 -2.05 -11.97
C PRO A 106 1.68 -1.83 -13.16
N ILE A 107 1.42 -0.81 -13.98
CA ILE A 107 2.22 -0.45 -15.15
C ILE A 107 2.78 0.96 -14.93
N PHE A 108 4.07 1.05 -14.68
CA PHE A 108 4.77 2.32 -14.58
C PHE A 108 5.55 2.60 -15.89
N GLY A 109 5.07 3.56 -16.66
CA GLY A 109 5.56 3.77 -18.03
C GLY A 109 5.17 2.61 -18.95
N LEU A 110 6.14 1.95 -19.57
CA LEU A 110 5.93 0.78 -20.42
C LEU A 110 6.20 -0.55 -19.71
N ASN A 111 6.58 -0.53 -18.44
CA ASN A 111 7.09 -1.69 -17.70
C ASN A 111 6.23 -2.00 -16.49
N ARG A 112 6.09 -3.28 -16.17
CA ARG A 112 5.61 -3.73 -14.86
C ARG A 112 6.74 -3.63 -13.82
N GLY A 113 6.32 -3.57 -12.54
CA GLY A 113 7.27 -3.44 -11.43
C GLY A 113 7.84 -2.02 -11.30
N PHE A 114 8.66 -1.84 -10.29
CA PHE A 114 9.31 -0.55 -10.08
C PHE A 114 10.71 -0.51 -10.72
N GLY A 115 11.11 0.69 -11.15
CA GLY A 115 12.38 0.97 -11.79
C GLY A 115 12.81 2.41 -11.54
N GLY A 116 13.62 2.94 -12.45
CA GLY A 116 14.20 4.29 -12.30
C GLY A 116 15.40 4.30 -11.37
N LYS A 117 15.89 5.51 -11.05
CA LYS A 117 17.14 5.68 -10.27
C LYS A 117 16.95 5.48 -8.75
N CYS A 118 15.80 5.89 -8.20
CA CYS A 118 15.62 5.97 -6.73
C CYS A 118 15.13 4.65 -6.12
N LEU A 119 14.01 4.10 -6.59
CA LEU A 119 13.38 2.96 -5.91
C LEU A 119 14.28 1.70 -5.84
N PRO A 120 14.95 1.27 -6.94
CA PRO A 120 15.86 0.13 -6.86
C PRO A 120 17.07 0.40 -5.97
N LYS A 121 17.69 1.57 -6.11
CA LYS A 121 18.89 1.94 -5.36
C LYS A 121 18.61 1.99 -3.85
N ASP A 122 17.57 2.70 -3.44
CA ASP A 122 17.31 2.94 -2.02
C ASP A 122 16.80 1.68 -1.32
N SER A 123 15.98 0.87 -2.00
CA SER A 123 15.54 -0.42 -1.47
C SER A 123 16.71 -1.42 -1.34
N LEU A 124 17.63 -1.46 -2.31
CA LEU A 124 18.83 -2.28 -2.22
C LEU A 124 19.74 -1.83 -1.07
N ALA A 125 19.99 -0.51 -0.94
CA ALA A 125 20.84 0.04 0.11
C ALA A 125 20.29 -0.28 1.51
N LEU A 126 18.97 -0.21 1.70
CA LEU A 126 18.33 -0.55 2.95
C LEU A 126 18.45 -2.06 3.27
N GLY A 127 18.33 -2.93 2.27
CA GLY A 127 18.55 -4.37 2.42
C GLY A 127 19.96 -4.69 2.85
N VAL A 128 20.98 -4.08 2.20
CA VAL A 128 22.40 -4.24 2.56
C VAL A 128 22.68 -3.76 3.98
N LEU A 129 22.09 -2.63 4.38
CA LEU A 129 22.24 -2.11 5.76
C LEU A 129 21.64 -3.10 6.78
N ALA A 130 20.44 -3.64 6.52
CA ALA A 130 19.81 -4.62 7.38
C ALA A 130 20.70 -5.87 7.56
N GLU A 131 21.27 -6.38 6.47
CA GLU A 131 22.21 -7.51 6.51
C GLU A 131 23.45 -7.20 7.37
N GLN A 132 24.06 -6.02 7.21
CA GLN A 132 25.21 -5.57 8.01
C GLN A 132 24.91 -5.48 9.51
N LEU A 133 23.67 -5.13 9.87
CA LEU A 133 23.20 -5.06 11.24
C LEU A 133 22.73 -6.42 11.80
N GLY A 134 22.73 -7.49 10.98
CA GLY A 134 22.20 -8.79 11.37
C GLY A 134 20.67 -8.83 11.50
N VAL A 135 19.97 -7.84 10.97
CA VAL A 135 18.50 -7.80 10.92
C VAL A 135 18.02 -8.70 9.78
N LYS A 136 17.12 -9.63 10.07
CA LYS A 136 16.50 -10.47 9.03
C LYS A 136 15.51 -9.64 8.22
N TYR A 137 15.77 -9.52 6.91
CA TYR A 137 14.99 -8.68 6.00
C TYR A 137 14.47 -9.46 4.78
N GLU A 138 13.95 -10.67 5.04
CA GLU A 138 13.48 -11.62 4.01
C GLU A 138 12.42 -11.01 3.08
N TRP A 139 11.59 -10.11 3.60
CA TRP A 139 10.57 -9.42 2.81
C TRP A 139 11.19 -8.55 1.69
N MET A 140 12.30 -7.87 1.95
CA MET A 140 12.97 -7.03 0.95
C MET A 140 13.51 -7.89 -0.19
N ASP A 141 14.14 -9.02 0.13
CA ASP A 141 14.64 -9.95 -0.88
C ASP A 141 13.49 -10.51 -1.72
N ALA A 142 12.38 -10.90 -1.09
CA ALA A 142 11.17 -11.36 -1.78
C ALA A 142 10.60 -10.27 -2.70
N MET A 143 10.55 -9.02 -2.24
CA MET A 143 10.08 -7.87 -3.04
C MET A 143 11.01 -7.63 -4.24
N GLN A 144 12.33 -7.66 -4.08
CA GLN A 144 13.27 -7.49 -5.17
C GLN A 144 13.16 -8.64 -6.20
N ASN A 145 13.08 -9.88 -5.72
CA ASN A 145 12.90 -11.04 -6.59
C ASN A 145 11.60 -10.96 -7.41
N ASP A 146 10.49 -10.58 -6.79
CA ASP A 146 9.22 -10.37 -7.50
C ASP A 146 9.32 -9.21 -8.48
N ASN A 147 9.96 -8.12 -8.11
CA ASN A 147 10.18 -6.99 -9.01
C ASN A 147 10.99 -7.42 -10.25
N ASN A 148 12.08 -8.13 -10.07
CA ASN A 148 12.89 -8.65 -11.17
C ASN A 148 12.07 -9.54 -12.11
N ARG A 149 11.27 -10.45 -11.57
CA ARG A 149 10.35 -11.30 -12.34
C ARG A 149 9.32 -10.47 -13.12
N LEU A 150 8.69 -9.48 -12.50
CA LEU A 150 7.69 -8.62 -13.13
C LEU A 150 8.29 -7.83 -14.30
N ARG A 151 9.47 -7.27 -14.14
CA ARG A 151 10.15 -6.51 -15.19
C ARG A 151 10.56 -7.41 -16.38
N THR A 152 10.91 -8.65 -16.13
CA THR A 152 11.26 -9.61 -17.19
C THR A 152 10.06 -9.95 -18.10
N ILE A 153 8.83 -9.98 -17.55
CA ILE A 153 7.63 -10.33 -18.30
C ILE A 153 7.35 -9.35 -19.45
N LEU A 154 7.59 -8.05 -19.25
CA LEU A 154 7.27 -7.02 -20.25
C LEU A 154 8.47 -6.51 -21.03
N THR A 155 9.64 -6.43 -20.40
CA THR A 155 10.81 -5.79 -21.01
C THR A 155 11.87 -6.78 -21.46
N GLY A 156 11.82 -8.02 -21.01
CA GLY A 156 12.89 -8.99 -21.20
C GLY A 156 14.19 -8.64 -20.46
N LYS A 157 14.16 -7.63 -19.61
CA LYS A 157 15.30 -7.20 -18.79
C LYS A 157 14.94 -7.28 -17.31
N PRO A 158 15.82 -7.85 -16.46
CA PRO A 158 15.74 -7.67 -15.01
C PRO A 158 15.74 -6.19 -14.65
N SER A 159 15.29 -5.82 -13.45
CA SER A 159 15.48 -4.44 -12.99
C SER A 159 16.97 -4.12 -13.05
N ASP A 160 17.36 -3.15 -13.87
CA ASP A 160 18.74 -2.74 -13.96
C ASP A 160 19.20 -2.31 -12.57
N VAL A 161 20.12 -3.06 -12.00
CA VAL A 161 21.01 -2.54 -10.99
C VAL A 161 21.62 -1.30 -11.64
N VAL A 162 21.45 -0.14 -11.03
CA VAL A 162 21.90 1.14 -11.56
C VAL A 162 23.35 0.97 -12.03
N THR A 163 23.56 0.79 -13.32
CA THR A 163 24.86 1.07 -13.91
C THR A 163 24.96 2.59 -13.91
N ASN A 164 25.99 3.08 -13.24
CA ASN A 164 26.33 4.50 -13.18
C ASN A 164 26.79 4.98 -14.58
N ASP A 165 25.89 5.06 -15.54
CA ASP A 165 26.15 5.71 -16.80
C ASP A 165 24.91 6.53 -17.16
N ASP A 166 25.00 7.80 -16.83
CA ASP A 166 24.53 9.12 -17.29
C ASP A 166 24.10 10.04 -16.14
#